data_9b38d61c6d038137bf6e332c22d4dffd
#
_entry.id   9b38d61c6d038137bf6e332c22d4dffd
#
_cell.length_a   1.000
_cell.length_b   1.000
_cell.length_c   1.000
_cell.angle_alpha   90.00
_cell.angle_beta   90.00
_cell.angle_gamma   90.00
#
_symmetry.space_group_name_H-M   'P 1'
#
loop_
_entity.id
_entity.type
_entity.pdbx_description
1 polymer ?
#
loop_
_entity_poly.entity_id
_entity_poly.type
_entity_poly.pdbx_seq_one_letter_code
_entity_poly.pdbx_strand_id
1 'polypeptide(L)'
;MPGTKGQETIAKAARLAGDYEAEAISCAQGTIAALHEVFDLPGDRALFIKSATYLPGLTSRGEACGALVAGLLVLGLVLGKEKLSDPSYEIPENKAEALRRKKLAWQFCEEFKKEWGSTNCSDIRPQIMGREYNMWDPKEWDQFLADGGTDKCRRPPELAARIVARMLLEESERH
;
A
#
# COMPACT_ATOMS: atom_id res chain seq x y z
N MET A 1 3.49 15.72 14.52
CA MET A 1 3.20 15.90 13.08
C MET A 1 4.51 16.19 12.38
N PRO A 2 4.80 15.56 11.26
CA PRO A 2 6.02 15.82 10.50
C PRO A 2 6.14 17.29 10.13
N GLY A 3 7.36 17.85 10.27
CA GLY A 3 7.65 19.24 9.84
C GLY A 3 7.52 19.41 8.32
N THR A 4 7.79 20.61 7.79
CA THR A 4 7.61 20.96 6.37
C THR A 4 8.28 19.95 5.42
N LYS A 5 9.53 19.55 5.69
CA LYS A 5 10.25 18.53 4.92
C LYS A 5 9.54 17.16 4.94
N GLY A 6 8.99 16.79 6.10
CA GLY A 6 8.21 15.56 6.23
C GLY A 6 6.92 15.58 5.38
N GLN A 7 6.24 16.72 5.34
CA GLN A 7 5.04 16.90 4.51
C GLN A 7 5.36 16.79 3.01
N GLU A 8 6.48 17.35 2.57
CA GLU A 8 6.96 17.22 1.18
C GLU A 8 7.29 15.76 0.83
N THR A 9 7.91 15.02 1.75
CA THR A 9 8.21 13.59 1.59
C THR A 9 6.95 12.76 1.45
N ILE A 10 5.95 13.01 2.30
CA ILE A 10 4.63 12.35 2.25
C ILE A 10 3.93 12.64 0.92
N ALA A 11 3.91 13.92 0.51
CA ALA A 11 3.29 14.32 -0.76
C ALA A 11 3.99 13.69 -1.97
N LYS A 12 5.32 13.61 -1.95
CA LYS A 12 6.13 12.94 -3.00
C LYS A 12 5.77 11.46 -3.10
N ALA A 13 5.73 10.75 -1.97
CA ALA A 13 5.39 9.32 -1.94
C ALA A 13 3.99 9.06 -2.52
N ALA A 14 3.00 9.85 -2.10
CA ALA A 14 1.63 9.73 -2.61
C ALA A 14 1.58 9.97 -4.11
N ARG A 15 2.12 11.07 -4.61
CA ARG A 15 2.12 11.40 -6.04
C ARG A 15 2.78 10.31 -6.88
N LEU A 16 3.97 9.86 -6.48
CA LEU A 16 4.70 8.80 -7.21
C LEU A 16 3.92 7.49 -7.24
N ALA A 17 3.23 7.11 -6.15
CA ALA A 17 2.43 5.89 -6.13
C ALA A 17 1.26 5.95 -7.13
N GLY A 18 0.62 7.10 -7.26
CA GLY A 18 -0.39 7.34 -8.29
C GLY A 18 0.18 7.34 -9.70
N ASP A 19 1.32 8.00 -9.92
CA ASP A 19 1.98 8.05 -11.23
C ASP A 19 2.40 6.64 -11.69
N TYR A 20 2.98 5.84 -10.81
CA TYR A 20 3.37 4.46 -11.11
C TYR A 20 2.18 3.52 -11.30
N GLU A 21 1.06 3.75 -10.60
CA GLU A 21 -0.18 3.02 -10.90
C GLU A 21 -0.66 3.29 -12.31
N ALA A 22 -0.71 4.55 -12.72
CA ALA A 22 -1.15 4.93 -14.06
C ALA A 22 -0.26 4.36 -15.17
N GLU A 23 1.05 4.22 -14.90
CA GLU A 23 2.02 3.65 -15.83
C GLU A 23 1.96 2.12 -15.88
N ALA A 24 1.95 1.46 -14.72
CA ALA A 24 2.07 0.01 -14.61
C ALA A 24 0.73 -0.73 -14.56
N ILE A 25 -0.37 -0.02 -14.32
CA ILE A 25 -1.72 -0.58 -14.09
C ILE A 25 -1.66 -1.64 -12.96
N SER A 26 -0.93 -1.34 -11.91
CA SER A 26 -0.72 -2.23 -10.77
C SER A 26 -0.55 -1.46 -9.47
N CYS A 27 -1.66 -1.28 -8.76
CA CYS A 27 -1.71 -0.54 -7.50
C CYS A 27 -0.72 -1.05 -6.44
N ALA A 28 -0.41 -2.33 -6.43
CA ALA A 28 0.56 -2.90 -5.51
C ALA A 28 2.00 -2.55 -5.91
N GLN A 29 2.34 -2.71 -7.19
CA GLN A 29 3.68 -2.40 -7.68
C GLN A 29 3.98 -0.91 -7.61
N GLY A 30 3.01 -0.06 -7.98
CA GLY A 30 3.13 1.40 -7.88
C GLY A 30 3.36 1.88 -6.45
N THR A 31 2.61 1.35 -5.49
CA THR A 31 2.77 1.70 -4.07
C THR A 31 4.15 1.30 -3.54
N ILE A 32 4.61 0.08 -3.81
CA ILE A 32 5.94 -0.39 -3.37
C ILE A 32 7.06 0.42 -4.03
N ALA A 33 6.98 0.61 -5.35
CA ALA A 33 8.00 1.33 -6.10
C ALA A 33 8.20 2.76 -5.58
N ALA A 34 7.09 3.46 -5.31
CA ALA A 34 7.11 4.82 -4.79
C ALA A 34 7.71 4.90 -3.39
N LEU A 35 7.26 4.03 -2.48
CA LEU A 35 7.77 4.02 -1.11
C LEU A 35 9.24 3.62 -1.06
N HIS A 36 9.66 2.65 -1.87
CA HIS A 36 11.05 2.23 -1.96
C HIS A 36 11.96 3.36 -2.46
N GLU A 37 11.50 4.14 -3.44
CA GLU A 37 12.27 5.27 -3.96
C GLU A 37 12.41 6.41 -2.95
N VAL A 38 11.33 6.70 -2.21
CA VAL A 38 11.28 7.86 -1.30
C VAL A 38 12.04 7.60 0.00
N PHE A 39 12.04 6.34 0.49
CA PHE A 39 12.59 5.99 1.80
C PHE A 39 13.87 5.15 1.73
N ASP A 40 14.41 4.89 0.53
CA ASP A 40 15.59 4.01 0.37
C ASP A 40 15.45 2.72 1.20
N LEU A 41 14.33 2.01 0.99
CA LEU A 41 13.98 0.85 1.79
C LEU A 41 15.00 -0.30 1.61
N PRO A 42 15.22 -1.13 2.63
CA PRO A 42 16.18 -2.22 2.54
C PRO A 42 15.75 -3.27 1.50
N GLY A 43 16.74 -3.87 0.83
CA GLY A 43 16.55 -4.95 -0.11
C GLY A 43 16.47 -4.52 -1.59
N ASP A 44 16.27 -5.49 -2.47
CA ASP A 44 16.24 -5.26 -3.92
C ASP A 44 14.86 -4.73 -4.35
N ARG A 45 14.83 -3.48 -4.84
CA ARG A 45 13.62 -2.83 -5.37
C ARG A 45 12.95 -3.64 -6.47
N ALA A 46 13.72 -4.22 -7.39
CA ALA A 46 13.16 -4.99 -8.50
C ALA A 46 12.50 -6.29 -8.00
N LEU A 47 13.08 -6.93 -7.00
CA LEU A 47 12.50 -8.12 -6.37
C LEU A 47 11.17 -7.79 -5.68
N PHE A 48 11.06 -6.66 -4.97
CA PHE A 48 9.82 -6.23 -4.34
C PHE A 48 8.74 -5.91 -5.37
N ILE A 49 9.07 -5.16 -6.42
CA ILE A 49 8.13 -4.88 -7.51
C ILE A 49 7.63 -6.18 -8.15
N LYS A 50 8.54 -7.11 -8.45
CA LYS A 50 8.20 -8.40 -9.05
C LYS A 50 7.31 -9.24 -8.13
N SER A 51 7.59 -9.29 -6.83
CA SER A 51 6.79 -10.06 -5.86
C SER A 51 5.37 -9.52 -5.67
N ALA A 52 5.14 -8.25 -5.99
CA ALA A 52 3.83 -7.59 -5.89
C ALA A 52 2.93 -7.78 -7.12
N THR A 53 3.40 -8.46 -8.18
CA THR A 53 2.68 -8.59 -9.45
C THR A 53 1.26 -9.14 -9.32
N TYR A 54 1.05 -10.10 -8.42
CA TYR A 54 -0.22 -10.80 -8.26
C TYR A 54 -1.06 -10.35 -7.05
N LEU A 55 -0.75 -9.19 -6.47
CA LEU A 55 -1.46 -8.66 -5.31
C LEU A 55 -2.71 -7.82 -5.64
N PRO A 56 -2.86 -7.15 -6.82
CA PRO A 56 -4.04 -6.33 -7.09
C PRO A 56 -5.34 -7.10 -6.95
N GLY A 57 -6.19 -6.69 -5.98
CA GLY A 57 -7.44 -7.34 -5.63
C GLY A 57 -7.30 -8.85 -5.45
N LEU A 58 -6.14 -9.27 -4.92
CA LEU A 58 -5.65 -10.64 -4.88
C LEU A 58 -5.99 -11.40 -6.17
N THR A 59 -5.23 -11.04 -7.19
CA THR A 59 -5.34 -11.55 -8.56
C THR A 59 -6.68 -11.20 -9.21
N SER A 60 -7.07 -9.93 -9.09
CA SER A 60 -8.24 -9.34 -9.76
C SER A 60 -9.58 -9.98 -9.41
N ARG A 61 -9.69 -10.62 -8.25
CA ARG A 61 -10.92 -11.25 -7.74
C ARG A 61 -11.83 -10.29 -6.98
N GLY A 62 -11.45 -9.02 -6.87
CA GLY A 62 -12.18 -8.03 -6.09
C GLY A 62 -11.91 -8.08 -4.58
N GLU A 63 -10.98 -8.94 -4.14
CA GLU A 63 -10.56 -9.07 -2.75
C GLU A 63 -9.68 -7.89 -2.31
N ALA A 64 -8.81 -8.06 -1.32
CA ALA A 64 -8.04 -6.97 -0.72
C ALA A 64 -7.38 -6.06 -1.77
N CYS A 65 -7.52 -4.75 -1.57
CA CYS A 65 -6.90 -3.74 -2.44
C CYS A 65 -5.38 -3.91 -2.47
N GLY A 66 -4.80 -3.99 -3.67
CA GLY A 66 -3.36 -4.20 -3.84
C GLY A 66 -2.51 -3.09 -3.21
N ALA A 67 -3.00 -1.86 -3.22
CA ALA A 67 -2.31 -0.74 -2.55
C ALA A 67 -2.26 -0.92 -1.02
N LEU A 68 -3.34 -1.43 -0.42
CA LEU A 68 -3.36 -1.76 1.01
C LEU A 68 -2.36 -2.89 1.33
N VAL A 69 -2.39 -3.97 0.55
CA VAL A 69 -1.47 -5.10 0.75
C VAL A 69 -0.02 -4.66 0.59
N ALA A 70 0.27 -3.85 -0.41
CA ALA A 70 1.61 -3.28 -0.64
C ALA A 70 2.09 -2.40 0.53
N GLY A 71 1.21 -1.55 1.07
CA GLY A 71 1.51 -0.77 2.25
C GLY A 71 1.85 -1.64 3.47
N LEU A 72 1.12 -2.72 3.69
CA LEU A 72 1.43 -3.71 4.75
C LEU A 72 2.77 -4.39 4.52
N LEU A 73 3.11 -4.74 3.27
CA LEU A 73 4.42 -5.30 2.94
C LEU A 73 5.55 -4.32 3.27
N VAL A 74 5.40 -3.05 2.95
CA VAL A 74 6.41 -2.02 3.28
C VAL A 74 6.54 -1.83 4.79
N LEU A 75 5.44 -1.76 5.53
CA LEU A 75 5.48 -1.73 7.00
C LEU A 75 6.15 -2.99 7.57
N GLY A 76 5.86 -4.15 7.01
CA GLY A 76 6.51 -5.41 7.39
C GLY A 76 8.01 -5.42 7.09
N LEU A 77 8.42 -4.84 5.96
CA LEU A 77 9.84 -4.74 5.58
C LEU A 77 10.64 -3.88 6.57
N VAL A 78 10.06 -2.78 7.04
CA VAL A 78 10.75 -1.85 7.94
C VAL A 78 10.62 -2.26 9.41
N LEU A 79 9.46 -2.77 9.81
CA LEU A 79 9.12 -3.01 11.22
C LEU A 79 8.98 -4.50 11.56
N GLY A 80 9.06 -5.38 10.56
CA GLY A 80 8.85 -6.81 10.73
C GLY A 80 10.03 -7.53 11.36
N LYS A 81 9.88 -8.83 11.54
CA LYS A 81 10.95 -9.73 11.94
C LYS A 81 11.88 -10.00 10.77
N GLU A 82 13.18 -10.03 11.01
CA GLU A 82 14.17 -10.44 10.01
C GLU A 82 14.31 -11.96 9.93
N LYS A 83 14.12 -12.65 11.06
CA LYS A 83 14.27 -14.11 11.16
C LYS A 83 13.06 -14.72 11.84
N LEU A 84 12.73 -15.95 11.49
CA LEU A 84 11.65 -16.69 12.16
C LEU A 84 11.94 -16.91 13.65
N SER A 85 13.24 -17.02 14.01
CA SER A 85 13.70 -17.14 15.39
C SER A 85 13.69 -15.83 16.18
N ASP A 86 13.40 -14.69 15.54
CA ASP A 86 13.32 -13.42 16.27
C ASP A 86 12.22 -13.48 17.32
N PRO A 87 12.38 -12.75 18.43
CA PRO A 87 11.48 -12.81 19.56
C PRO A 87 10.02 -12.74 19.16
N SER A 88 9.23 -13.68 19.63
CA SER A 88 7.80 -13.76 19.39
C SER A 88 7.00 -13.02 20.47
N TYR A 89 5.68 -12.93 20.31
CA TYR A 89 4.76 -12.39 21.30
C TYR A 89 4.74 -13.18 22.62
N GLU A 90 5.28 -14.40 22.62
CA GLU A 90 5.32 -15.29 23.79
C GLU A 90 6.40 -14.88 24.78
N ILE A 91 7.40 -14.09 24.33
CA ILE A 91 8.46 -13.59 25.19
C ILE A 91 8.01 -12.27 25.84
N PRO A 92 7.82 -12.23 27.17
CA PRO A 92 7.23 -11.07 27.85
C PRO A 92 7.94 -9.74 27.57
N GLU A 93 9.25 -9.73 27.48
CA GLU A 93 10.09 -8.55 27.26
C GLU A 93 9.83 -7.90 25.89
N ASN A 94 9.41 -8.70 24.90
CA ASN A 94 9.18 -8.23 23.54
C ASN A 94 7.70 -8.01 23.22
N LYS A 95 6.81 -8.44 24.13
CA LYS A 95 5.36 -8.39 23.88
C LYS A 95 4.84 -6.97 23.62
N ALA A 96 5.31 -6.01 24.38
CA ALA A 96 4.87 -4.62 24.24
C ALA A 96 5.24 -4.06 22.86
N GLU A 97 6.48 -4.26 22.43
CA GLU A 97 6.95 -3.76 21.13
C GLU A 97 6.28 -4.52 19.95
N ALA A 98 6.15 -5.84 20.06
CA ALA A 98 5.46 -6.63 19.05
C ALA A 98 3.98 -6.23 18.89
N LEU A 99 3.28 -5.96 20.00
CA LEU A 99 1.91 -5.44 19.97
C LEU A 99 1.84 -4.04 19.38
N ARG A 100 2.81 -3.17 19.69
CA ARG A 100 2.90 -1.82 19.13
C ARG A 100 3.02 -1.88 17.60
N ARG A 101 3.92 -2.68 17.06
CA ARG A 101 4.10 -2.85 15.61
C ARG A 101 2.85 -3.43 14.94
N LYS A 102 2.23 -4.42 15.56
CA LYS A 102 0.96 -4.96 15.08
C LYS A 102 -0.15 -3.91 15.07
N LYS A 103 -0.19 -3.04 16.08
CA LYS A 103 -1.16 -1.95 16.17
C LYS A 103 -0.95 -0.93 15.05
N LEU A 104 0.30 -0.61 14.67
CA LEU A 104 0.59 0.27 13.53
C LEU A 104 0.03 -0.30 12.22
N ALA A 105 0.28 -1.58 11.94
CA ALA A 105 -0.28 -2.23 10.77
C ALA A 105 -1.83 -2.23 10.77
N TRP A 106 -2.43 -2.48 11.93
CA TRP A 106 -3.89 -2.39 12.09
C TRP A 106 -4.40 -0.95 11.87
N GLN A 107 -3.74 0.06 12.43
CA GLN A 107 -4.10 1.47 12.24
C GLN A 107 -4.02 1.88 10.77
N PHE A 108 -3.02 1.43 10.04
CA PHE A 108 -2.94 1.64 8.59
C PHE A 108 -4.18 1.11 7.87
N CYS A 109 -4.61 -0.12 8.18
CA CYS A 109 -5.81 -0.71 7.58
C CYS A 109 -7.07 0.09 7.93
N GLU A 110 -7.21 0.53 9.18
CA GLU A 110 -8.37 1.31 9.60
C GLU A 110 -8.41 2.71 8.96
N GLU A 111 -7.28 3.38 8.84
CA GLU A 111 -7.21 4.68 8.16
C GLU A 111 -7.53 4.55 6.67
N PHE A 112 -7.00 3.52 6.01
CA PHE A 112 -7.32 3.23 4.61
C PHE A 112 -8.82 2.92 4.44
N LYS A 113 -9.37 2.07 5.31
CA LYS A 113 -10.79 1.71 5.31
C LYS A 113 -11.70 2.92 5.56
N LYS A 114 -11.28 3.86 6.39
CA LYS A 114 -12.06 5.07 6.70
C LYS A 114 -12.37 5.91 5.45
N GLU A 115 -11.44 5.96 4.49
CA GLU A 115 -11.64 6.71 3.23
C GLU A 115 -12.63 6.01 2.30
N TRP A 116 -12.57 4.69 2.21
CA TRP A 116 -13.31 3.91 1.21
C TRP A 116 -14.50 3.13 1.78
N GLY A 117 -14.68 3.09 3.09
CA GLY A 117 -15.66 2.22 3.75
C GLY A 117 -15.32 0.73 3.70
N SER A 118 -14.29 0.34 2.94
CA SER A 118 -13.85 -1.04 2.73
C SER A 118 -12.36 -1.14 2.48
N THR A 119 -11.85 -2.37 2.54
CA THR A 119 -10.49 -2.73 2.12
C THR A 119 -10.46 -3.55 0.83
N ASN A 120 -11.63 -3.89 0.28
CA ASN A 120 -11.75 -4.75 -0.90
C ASN A 120 -11.83 -3.94 -2.19
N CYS A 121 -11.16 -4.44 -3.22
CA CYS A 121 -11.16 -3.83 -4.54
C CYS A 121 -12.57 -3.77 -5.16
N SER A 122 -13.40 -4.81 -4.95
CA SER A 122 -14.80 -4.86 -5.40
C SER A 122 -15.68 -3.76 -4.81
N ASP A 123 -15.34 -3.25 -3.64
CA ASP A 123 -16.10 -2.17 -3.00
C ASP A 123 -15.53 -0.78 -3.34
N ILE A 124 -14.20 -0.70 -3.53
CA ILE A 124 -13.49 0.55 -3.81
C ILE A 124 -13.63 0.94 -5.29
N ARG A 125 -13.42 -0.01 -6.21
CA ARG A 125 -13.43 0.27 -7.64
C ARG A 125 -14.74 0.87 -8.14
N PRO A 126 -15.94 0.39 -7.76
CA PRO A 126 -17.19 1.04 -8.16
C PRO A 126 -17.34 2.48 -7.67
N GLN A 127 -16.78 2.83 -6.51
CA GLN A 127 -16.79 4.21 -6.01
C GLN A 127 -15.92 5.13 -6.86
N ILE A 128 -14.87 4.59 -7.45
CA ILE A 128 -13.92 5.32 -8.30
C ILE A 128 -14.42 5.40 -9.74
N MET A 129 -14.93 4.29 -10.26
CA MET A 129 -15.27 4.11 -11.67
C MET A 129 -16.76 4.29 -11.99
N GLY A 130 -17.62 4.26 -10.97
CA GLY A 130 -19.07 4.32 -11.14
C GLY A 130 -19.72 2.96 -11.44
N ARG A 131 -18.93 1.92 -11.68
CA ARG A 131 -19.39 0.53 -11.91
C ARG A 131 -18.31 -0.49 -11.56
N GLU A 132 -18.72 -1.75 -11.45
CA GLU A 132 -17.80 -2.89 -11.37
C GLU A 132 -17.41 -3.37 -12.77
N TYR A 133 -16.24 -4.02 -12.86
CA TYR A 133 -15.69 -4.62 -14.08
C TYR A 133 -15.21 -6.04 -13.78
N ASN A 134 -15.54 -6.98 -14.67
CA ASN A 134 -14.90 -8.29 -14.65
C ASN A 134 -13.51 -8.18 -15.31
N MET A 135 -12.47 -8.04 -14.51
CA MET A 135 -11.10 -7.85 -15.00
C MET A 135 -10.52 -9.06 -15.74
N TRP A 136 -11.22 -10.19 -15.74
CA TRP A 136 -10.87 -11.40 -16.49
C TRP A 136 -11.56 -11.46 -17.86
N ASP A 137 -12.57 -10.62 -18.13
CA ASP A 137 -13.18 -10.48 -19.44
C ASP A 137 -12.41 -9.43 -20.26
N PRO A 138 -11.80 -9.79 -21.42
CA PRO A 138 -11.05 -8.84 -22.23
C PRO A 138 -11.85 -7.59 -22.63
N LYS A 139 -13.16 -7.71 -22.87
CA LYS A 139 -14.02 -6.58 -23.23
C LYS A 139 -14.25 -5.63 -22.05
N GLU A 140 -14.44 -6.19 -20.86
CA GLU A 140 -14.57 -5.40 -19.64
C GLU A 140 -13.25 -4.73 -19.25
N TRP A 141 -12.11 -5.39 -19.53
CA TRP A 141 -10.79 -4.81 -19.38
C TRP A 141 -10.59 -3.61 -20.33
N ASP A 142 -10.90 -3.78 -21.64
CA ASP A 142 -10.82 -2.70 -22.62
C ASP A 142 -11.74 -1.53 -22.23
N GLN A 143 -12.95 -1.83 -21.72
CA GLN A 143 -13.88 -0.81 -21.26
C GLN A 143 -13.34 -0.10 -20.00
N PHE A 144 -12.74 -0.82 -19.06
CA PHE A 144 -12.09 -0.22 -17.89
C PHE A 144 -11.02 0.79 -18.30
N LEU A 145 -10.18 0.43 -19.28
CA LEU A 145 -9.17 1.35 -19.82
C LEU A 145 -9.81 2.57 -20.50
N ALA A 146 -10.83 2.35 -21.33
CA ALA A 146 -11.55 3.42 -22.04
C ALA A 146 -12.25 4.40 -21.06
N ASP A 147 -12.75 3.90 -19.94
CA ASP A 147 -13.39 4.69 -18.89
C ASP A 147 -12.38 5.44 -17.99
N GLY A 148 -11.09 5.39 -18.32
CA GLY A 148 -10.03 6.08 -17.60
C GLY A 148 -9.58 5.36 -16.32
N GLY A 149 -9.63 4.04 -16.31
CA GLY A 149 -9.27 3.22 -15.16
C GLY A 149 -7.85 3.47 -14.67
N THR A 150 -6.88 3.66 -15.57
CA THR A 150 -5.48 3.95 -15.22
C THR A 150 -5.32 5.24 -14.43
N ASP A 151 -6.06 6.29 -14.80
CA ASP A 151 -5.98 7.57 -14.09
C ASP A 151 -6.81 7.57 -12.80
N LYS A 152 -8.02 7.05 -12.86
CA LYS A 152 -8.94 7.03 -11.72
C LYS A 152 -8.45 6.13 -10.57
N CYS A 153 -7.83 4.97 -10.89
CA CYS A 153 -7.30 4.04 -9.90
C CYS A 153 -6.00 4.50 -9.21
N ARG A 154 -5.49 5.67 -9.51
CA ARG A 154 -4.35 6.30 -8.79
C ARG A 154 -4.65 6.57 -7.31
N ARG A 155 -5.90 6.83 -6.96
CA ARG A 155 -6.31 7.26 -5.62
C ARG A 155 -5.99 6.27 -4.49
N PRO A 156 -6.26 4.97 -4.59
CA PRO A 156 -5.89 4.01 -3.53
C PRO A 156 -4.38 3.91 -3.29
N PRO A 157 -3.49 3.81 -4.30
CA PRO A 157 -2.04 3.90 -4.13
C PRO A 157 -1.56 5.21 -3.49
N GLU A 158 -2.10 6.35 -3.92
CA GLU A 158 -1.79 7.65 -3.33
C GLU A 158 -2.12 7.71 -1.84
N LEU A 159 -3.29 7.20 -1.45
CA LEU A 159 -3.71 7.13 -0.06
C LEU A 159 -2.81 6.18 0.75
N ALA A 160 -2.59 4.97 0.26
CA ALA A 160 -1.76 3.97 0.94
C ALA A 160 -0.34 4.50 1.17
N ALA A 161 0.29 5.05 0.13
CA ALA A 161 1.64 5.60 0.21
C ALA A 161 1.70 6.81 1.17
N ARG A 162 0.69 7.66 1.19
CA ARG A 162 0.59 8.81 2.11
C ARG A 162 0.57 8.37 3.57
N ILE A 163 -0.27 7.37 3.89
CA ILE A 163 -0.40 6.88 5.26
C ILE A 163 0.89 6.20 5.70
N VAL A 164 1.43 5.30 4.88
CA VAL A 164 2.68 4.58 5.18
C VAL A 164 3.85 5.55 5.33
N ALA A 165 4.01 6.52 4.42
CA ALA A 165 5.06 7.53 4.49
C ALA A 165 5.02 8.32 5.80
N ARG A 166 3.83 8.75 6.23
CA ARG A 166 3.65 9.42 7.52
C ARG A 166 4.06 8.51 8.68
N MET A 167 3.60 7.26 8.69
CA MET A 167 3.93 6.30 9.75
C MET A 167 5.43 6.02 9.84
N LEU A 168 6.13 5.88 8.70
CA LEU A 168 7.58 5.67 8.68
C LEU A 168 8.35 6.87 9.22
N LEU A 169 7.92 8.09 8.89
CA LEU A 169 8.54 9.31 9.44
C LEU A 169 8.31 9.42 10.96
N GLU A 170 7.09 9.15 11.43
CA GLU A 170 6.78 9.15 12.87
C GLU A 170 7.57 8.09 13.64
N GLU A 171 7.86 6.94 13.02
CA GLU A 171 8.70 5.90 13.62
C GLU A 171 10.18 6.31 13.63
N SER A 172 10.68 6.96 12.59
CA SER A 172 12.08 7.43 12.54
C SER A 172 12.39 8.52 13.57
N GLU A 173 11.40 9.30 13.97
CA GLU A 173 11.55 10.32 15.02
C GLU A 173 11.60 9.72 16.45
N ARG A 174 11.33 8.41 16.60
CA ARG A 174 11.34 7.72 17.92
C ARG A 174 12.70 7.10 18.28
N HIS A 175 13.55 6.95 17.30
CA HIS A 175 14.88 6.35 17.42
C HIS A 175 15.97 7.39 17.25
#